data_d3239df3d5d0eb86cd6e34b035d0b881
#
_entry.id   d3239df3d5d0eb86cd6e34b035d0b881
#
_cell.length_a   1.000
_cell.length_b   1.000
_cell.length_c   1.000
_cell.angle_alpha   90.00
_cell.angle_beta   90.00
_cell.angle_gamma   90.00
#
_symmetry.space_group_name_H-M   'P 1'
#
loop_
_entity.id
_entity.type
_entity.pdbx_description
1 polymer ?
#
loop_
_entity_poly.entity_id
_entity_poly.type
_entity_poly.pdbx_seq_one_letter_code
_entity_poly.pdbx_strand_id
1 'polypeptide(L)'
;MTKTVPELVESFVDGDQEAFTELVRRYQKKIYSLAYQVLGNHLDADEVVQETFVRIYKKRKELRDVKYFSTFLLRIAGNYSIDLLRRRKGHTRISDQVSLPGSVQLDMSRRIATPSEDFENKELMEEIKKALERLPPRQRLTAILHDIEGYSKAEIAEALDSPEATVRSNLHIARRKLKKILTQRFKGRREEQK
;
A
#
# COMPACT_ATOMS: atom_id res chain seq x y z
N MET A 1 17.26 -20.08 17.42
CA MET A 1 17.80 -18.95 16.61
C MET A 1 16.78 -18.61 15.54
N THR A 2 16.42 -17.34 15.42
CA THR A 2 15.42 -16.90 14.41
C THR A 2 16.13 -16.78 13.07
N LYS A 3 15.73 -17.58 12.07
CA LYS A 3 16.29 -17.51 10.71
C LYS A 3 16.13 -16.08 10.13
N THR A 4 17.13 -15.62 9.41
CA THR A 4 17.09 -14.38 8.63
C THR A 4 16.15 -14.52 7.43
N VAL A 5 15.75 -13.41 6.80
CA VAL A 5 14.88 -13.48 5.61
C VAL A 5 15.53 -14.24 4.46
N PRO A 6 16.82 -14.04 4.11
CA PRO A 6 17.49 -14.85 3.10
C PRO A 6 17.46 -16.35 3.40
N GLU A 7 17.76 -16.75 4.64
CA GLU A 7 17.73 -18.16 5.06
C GLU A 7 16.32 -18.76 4.96
N LEU A 8 15.28 -17.99 5.30
CA LEU A 8 13.90 -18.44 5.15
C LEU A 8 13.52 -18.60 3.67
N VAL A 9 13.95 -17.67 2.81
CA VAL A 9 13.68 -17.75 1.37
C VAL A 9 14.36 -18.98 0.77
N GLU A 10 15.61 -19.24 1.12
CA GLU A 10 16.35 -20.42 0.67
C GLU A 10 15.66 -21.71 1.12
N SER A 11 15.35 -21.83 2.42
CA SER A 11 14.60 -22.98 2.95
C SER A 11 13.26 -23.19 2.22
N PHE A 12 12.52 -22.10 1.98
CA PHE A 12 11.23 -22.17 1.28
C PHE A 12 11.39 -22.63 -0.16
N VAL A 13 12.39 -22.14 -0.89
CA VAL A 13 12.70 -22.58 -2.27
C VAL A 13 12.98 -24.07 -2.31
N ASP A 14 13.66 -24.60 -1.29
CA ASP A 14 13.98 -26.03 -1.15
C ASP A 14 12.79 -26.87 -0.66
N GLY A 15 11.65 -26.24 -0.35
CA GLY A 15 10.39 -26.91 -0.08
C GLY A 15 9.94 -26.91 1.39
N ASP A 16 10.66 -26.21 2.28
CA ASP A 16 10.28 -26.03 3.68
C ASP A 16 9.00 -25.17 3.81
N GLN A 17 7.91 -25.81 4.21
CA GLN A 17 6.61 -25.17 4.41
C GLN A 17 6.57 -24.27 5.67
N GLU A 18 7.36 -24.59 6.69
CA GLU A 18 7.44 -23.79 7.91
C GLU A 18 8.15 -22.46 7.60
N ALA A 19 9.18 -22.49 6.76
CA ALA A 19 9.84 -21.27 6.27
C ALA A 19 8.87 -20.36 5.52
N PHE A 20 7.99 -20.92 4.68
CA PHE A 20 6.93 -20.14 4.01
C PHE A 20 5.95 -19.53 5.02
N THR A 21 5.48 -20.31 5.98
CA THR A 21 4.56 -19.83 7.04
C THR A 21 5.18 -18.68 7.82
N GLU A 22 6.47 -18.74 8.13
CA GLU A 22 7.18 -17.66 8.82
C GLU A 22 7.32 -16.41 7.94
N LEU A 23 7.58 -16.56 6.63
CA LEU A 23 7.57 -15.43 5.68
C LEU A 23 6.20 -14.78 5.61
N VAL A 24 5.11 -15.56 5.54
CA VAL A 24 3.74 -15.03 5.58
C VAL A 24 3.53 -14.24 6.87
N ARG A 25 3.86 -14.80 8.03
CA ARG A 25 3.71 -14.15 9.34
C ARG A 25 4.43 -12.81 9.42
N ARG A 26 5.65 -12.72 8.87
CA ARG A 26 6.46 -11.49 8.88
C ARG A 26 5.94 -10.40 7.97
N TYR A 27 5.38 -10.78 6.81
CA TYR A 27 5.07 -9.81 5.77
C TYR A 27 3.58 -9.53 5.56
N GLN A 28 2.65 -10.39 6.02
CA GLN A 28 1.21 -10.23 5.80
C GLN A 28 0.69 -8.87 6.27
N LYS A 29 1.08 -8.41 7.46
CA LYS A 29 0.65 -7.10 8.00
C LYS A 29 1.14 -5.94 7.15
N LYS A 30 2.38 -6.01 6.65
CA LYS A 30 2.96 -4.98 5.81
C LYS A 30 2.27 -4.88 4.46
N ILE A 31 2.00 -6.03 3.82
CA ILE A 31 1.27 -6.08 2.55
C ILE A 31 -0.15 -5.61 2.74
N TYR A 32 -0.82 -6.03 3.81
CA TYR A 32 -2.16 -5.58 4.13
C TYR A 32 -2.23 -4.05 4.30
N SER A 33 -1.33 -3.47 5.10
CA SER A 33 -1.24 -2.02 5.31
C SER A 33 -1.07 -1.27 3.99
N LEU A 34 -0.11 -1.70 3.16
CA LEU A 34 0.11 -1.13 1.83
C LEU A 34 -1.15 -1.22 0.95
N ALA A 35 -1.74 -2.41 0.86
CA ALA A 35 -2.93 -2.63 0.04
C ALA A 35 -4.11 -1.79 0.52
N TYR A 36 -4.34 -1.73 1.83
CA TYR A 36 -5.41 -0.90 2.41
C TYR A 36 -5.22 0.59 2.13
N GLN A 37 -3.99 1.11 2.26
CA GLN A 37 -3.68 2.50 1.93
C GLN A 37 -3.90 2.81 0.44
N VAL A 38 -3.62 1.83 -0.44
CA VAL A 38 -3.81 1.98 -1.89
C VAL A 38 -5.28 1.86 -2.29
N LEU A 39 -6.03 0.91 -1.71
CA LEU A 39 -7.37 0.50 -2.16
C LEU A 39 -8.51 1.12 -1.35
N GLY A 40 -8.26 1.45 -0.08
CA GLY A 40 -9.21 2.10 0.81
C GLY A 40 -10.27 1.17 1.42
N ASN A 41 -10.19 -0.14 1.20
CA ASN A 41 -11.12 -1.10 1.79
C ASN A 41 -10.46 -2.42 2.20
N HIS A 42 -11.06 -3.09 3.16
CA HIS A 42 -10.51 -4.28 3.82
C HIS A 42 -10.57 -5.53 2.92
N LEU A 43 -11.67 -5.74 2.21
CA LEU A 43 -11.85 -6.93 1.38
C LEU A 43 -10.81 -7.00 0.26
N ASP A 44 -10.56 -5.89 -0.43
CA ASP A 44 -9.51 -5.85 -1.45
C ASP A 44 -8.11 -5.97 -0.84
N ALA A 45 -7.88 -5.41 0.36
CA ALA A 45 -6.59 -5.54 1.03
C ALA A 45 -6.31 -7.01 1.39
N ASP A 46 -7.30 -7.74 1.89
CA ASP A 46 -7.19 -9.18 2.16
C ASP A 46 -6.96 -9.97 0.86
N GLU A 47 -7.67 -9.63 -0.22
CA GLU A 47 -7.47 -10.25 -1.54
C GLU A 47 -6.04 -10.05 -2.04
N VAL A 48 -5.47 -8.83 -1.89
CA VAL A 48 -4.07 -8.55 -2.26
C VAL A 48 -3.11 -9.40 -1.45
N VAL A 49 -3.32 -9.54 -0.14
CA VAL A 49 -2.48 -10.38 0.73
C VAL A 49 -2.50 -11.82 0.23
N GLN A 50 -3.69 -12.40 0.06
CA GLN A 50 -3.86 -13.79 -0.38
C GLN A 50 -3.20 -14.00 -1.75
N GLU A 51 -3.53 -13.19 -2.74
CA GLU A 51 -3.01 -13.33 -4.10
C GLU A 51 -1.48 -13.15 -4.15
N THR A 52 -0.93 -12.23 -3.33
CA THR A 52 0.51 -12.03 -3.24
C THR A 52 1.21 -13.31 -2.80
N PHE A 53 0.75 -13.94 -1.71
CA PHE A 53 1.39 -15.16 -1.21
C PHE A 53 1.12 -16.38 -2.08
N VAL A 54 -0.05 -16.47 -2.72
CA VAL A 54 -0.32 -17.51 -3.74
C VAL A 54 0.66 -17.41 -4.91
N ARG A 55 0.92 -16.21 -5.43
CA ARG A 55 1.91 -15.99 -6.50
C ARG A 55 3.32 -16.30 -6.06
N ILE A 56 3.71 -15.89 -4.84
CA ILE A 56 5.00 -16.25 -4.24
C ILE A 56 5.17 -17.77 -4.19
N TYR A 57 4.15 -18.47 -3.70
CA TYR A 57 4.20 -19.93 -3.59
C TYR A 57 4.34 -20.60 -4.95
N LYS A 58 3.58 -20.18 -5.95
CA LYS A 58 3.64 -20.70 -7.32
C LYS A 58 4.99 -20.42 -7.97
N LYS A 59 5.60 -19.30 -7.69
CA LYS A 59 6.87 -18.83 -8.27
C LYS A 59 8.08 -19.10 -7.38
N ARG A 60 7.97 -20.00 -6.40
CA ARG A 60 9.01 -20.21 -5.38
C ARG A 60 10.41 -20.44 -5.98
N LYS A 61 10.53 -21.17 -7.10
CA LYS A 61 11.81 -21.45 -7.74
C LYS A 61 12.50 -20.22 -8.32
N GLU A 62 11.72 -19.22 -8.74
CA GLU A 62 12.23 -17.94 -9.26
C GLU A 62 12.84 -17.09 -8.14
N LEU A 63 12.54 -17.38 -6.86
CA LEU A 63 13.03 -16.63 -5.71
C LEU A 63 14.54 -16.81 -5.46
N ARG A 64 15.19 -17.84 -6.02
CA ARG A 64 16.64 -18.04 -5.89
C ARG A 64 17.45 -16.86 -6.42
N ASP A 65 16.94 -16.22 -7.45
CA ASP A 65 17.61 -15.11 -8.15
C ASP A 65 17.15 -13.74 -7.61
N VAL A 66 16.25 -13.72 -6.62
CA VAL A 66 15.70 -12.49 -6.06
C VAL A 66 16.64 -11.92 -5.01
N LYS A 67 17.31 -10.83 -5.36
CA LYS A 67 18.25 -10.13 -4.46
C LYS A 67 17.57 -9.62 -3.19
N TYR A 68 16.36 -9.09 -3.32
CA TYR A 68 15.58 -8.52 -2.19
C TYR A 68 14.15 -9.04 -2.19
N PHE A 69 13.86 -9.95 -1.30
CA PHE A 69 12.54 -10.56 -1.17
C PHE A 69 11.42 -9.53 -0.88
N SER A 70 11.70 -8.52 -0.05
CA SER A 70 10.75 -7.46 0.24
C SER A 70 10.34 -6.66 -1.00
N THR A 71 11.29 -6.31 -1.86
CA THR A 71 11.03 -5.59 -3.13
C THR A 71 10.19 -6.45 -4.08
N PHE A 72 10.48 -7.74 -4.13
CA PHE A 72 9.70 -8.69 -4.94
C PHE A 72 8.25 -8.82 -4.47
N LEU A 73 8.03 -8.91 -3.15
CA LEU A 73 6.69 -8.87 -2.55
C LEU A 73 5.93 -7.59 -2.89
N LEU A 74 6.59 -6.43 -2.76
CA LEU A 74 6.00 -5.14 -3.08
C LEU A 74 5.62 -5.04 -4.56
N ARG A 75 6.43 -5.61 -5.45
CA ARG A 75 6.13 -5.67 -6.89
C ARG A 75 4.83 -6.42 -7.15
N ILE A 76 4.65 -7.58 -6.53
CA ILE A 76 3.43 -8.37 -6.70
C ILE A 76 2.23 -7.64 -6.11
N ALA A 77 2.32 -7.21 -4.84
CA ALA A 77 1.24 -6.56 -4.13
C ALA A 77 0.84 -5.23 -4.78
N GLY A 78 1.82 -4.40 -5.14
CA GLY A 78 1.59 -3.10 -5.77
C GLY A 78 0.95 -3.21 -7.15
N ASN A 79 1.45 -4.10 -8.01
CA ASN A 79 0.87 -4.31 -9.33
C ASN A 79 -0.56 -4.87 -9.23
N TYR A 80 -0.80 -5.84 -8.35
CA TYR A 80 -2.14 -6.37 -8.15
C TYR A 80 -3.12 -5.32 -7.60
N SER A 81 -2.69 -4.48 -6.67
CA SER A 81 -3.49 -3.35 -6.17
C SER A 81 -3.87 -2.36 -7.29
N ILE A 82 -2.93 -2.05 -8.19
CA ILE A 82 -3.21 -1.19 -9.36
C ILE A 82 -4.25 -1.85 -10.28
N ASP A 83 -4.11 -3.15 -10.52
CA ASP A 83 -5.03 -3.89 -11.39
C ASP A 83 -6.44 -3.94 -10.81
N LEU A 84 -6.60 -4.13 -9.49
CA LEU A 84 -7.89 -4.03 -8.81
C LEU A 84 -8.51 -2.64 -8.95
N LEU A 85 -7.73 -1.57 -8.75
CA LEU A 85 -8.22 -0.20 -8.95
C LEU A 85 -8.68 0.06 -10.39
N ARG A 86 -7.98 -0.51 -11.38
CA ARG A 86 -8.35 -0.37 -12.80
C ARG A 86 -9.66 -1.11 -13.11
N ARG A 87 -9.81 -2.34 -12.61
CA ARG A 87 -11.04 -3.13 -12.77
C ARG A 87 -12.25 -2.41 -12.19
N ARG A 88 -12.13 -1.86 -10.98
CA ARG A 88 -13.20 -1.07 -10.35
C ARG A 88 -13.61 0.12 -11.21
N LYS A 89 -12.65 0.90 -11.70
CA LYS A 89 -12.96 2.04 -12.58
C LYS A 89 -13.62 1.61 -13.90
N GLY A 90 -13.33 0.43 -14.40
CA GLY A 90 -14.03 -0.16 -15.55
C GLY A 90 -15.48 -0.53 -15.24
N HIS A 91 -15.73 -1.10 -14.06
CA HIS A 91 -17.09 -1.48 -13.62
C HIS A 91 -17.95 -0.28 -13.24
N THR A 92 -17.37 0.78 -12.64
CA THR A 92 -18.12 2.01 -12.27
C THR A 92 -18.64 2.77 -13.49
N ARG A 93 -18.13 2.50 -14.68
CA ARG A 93 -18.70 3.01 -15.95
C ARG A 93 -19.95 2.24 -16.42
N ILE A 94 -20.27 1.12 -15.82
CA ILE A 94 -21.35 0.23 -16.24
C ILE A 94 -22.47 0.16 -15.21
N SER A 95 -22.22 0.46 -13.93
CA SER A 95 -23.25 0.52 -12.89
C SER A 95 -22.98 1.65 -11.91
N ASP A 96 -23.78 2.70 -12.02
CA ASP A 96 -24.00 3.64 -10.93
C ASP A 96 -24.63 2.88 -9.76
N GLN A 97 -24.15 3.18 -8.54
CA GLN A 97 -24.70 2.78 -7.26
C GLN A 97 -24.43 1.35 -6.77
N VAL A 98 -23.39 1.18 -5.98
CA VAL A 98 -23.47 0.57 -4.63
C VAL A 98 -22.37 1.17 -3.75
N SER A 99 -22.74 2.13 -2.96
CA SER A 99 -21.96 2.55 -1.79
C SER A 99 -22.21 1.54 -0.68
N LEU A 100 -21.22 0.73 -0.34
CA LEU A 100 -21.28 -0.09 0.87
C LEU A 100 -20.71 0.71 2.05
N PRO A 101 -21.49 0.97 3.11
CA PRO A 101 -20.98 1.54 4.34
C PRO A 101 -20.32 0.43 5.17
N GLY A 102 -19.10 0.63 5.60
CA GLY A 102 -18.43 -0.32 6.47
C GLY A 102 -16.94 -0.02 6.65
N SER A 103 -16.61 1.14 7.20
CA SER A 103 -15.26 1.40 7.68
C SER A 103 -15.07 0.78 9.07
N VAL A 104 -14.50 -0.43 9.12
CA VAL A 104 -13.90 -0.92 10.36
C VAL A 104 -12.55 -0.20 10.50
N GLN A 105 -12.44 0.64 11.51
CA GLN A 105 -11.21 1.33 11.86
C GLN A 105 -10.19 0.31 12.36
N LEU A 106 -9.15 0.07 11.59
CA LEU A 106 -7.91 -0.51 12.12
C LEU A 106 -7.11 0.61 12.78
N ASP A 107 -6.99 0.48 14.09
CA ASP A 107 -6.25 1.38 14.95
C ASP A 107 -4.75 1.36 14.58
N MET A 108 -4.32 2.35 13.79
CA MET A 108 -2.91 2.60 13.45
C MET A 108 -2.21 3.49 14.50
N SER A 109 -2.91 3.93 15.53
CA SER A 109 -2.39 4.82 16.55
C SER A 109 -2.10 4.11 17.87
N ARG A 110 -1.09 3.24 17.92
CA ARG A 110 -0.46 2.89 19.20
C ARG A 110 0.72 3.83 19.50
N ARG A 111 0.44 5.12 19.57
CA ARG A 111 1.18 6.07 20.39
C ARG A 111 0.21 6.60 21.42
N ILE A 112 0.61 6.60 22.68
CA ILE A 112 -0.13 7.15 23.82
C ILE A 112 -0.30 8.65 23.56
N ALA A 113 -1.43 9.03 22.94
CA ALA A 113 -1.83 10.41 22.72
C ALA A 113 -3.03 10.71 23.60
N THR A 114 -3.20 11.97 23.99
CA THR A 114 -4.38 12.42 24.72
C THR A 114 -5.65 12.29 23.86
N PRO A 115 -6.86 12.13 24.45
CA PRO A 115 -8.10 11.91 23.68
C PRO A 115 -8.41 12.98 22.63
N SER A 116 -7.96 14.23 22.82
CA SER A 116 -8.14 15.32 21.86
C SER A 116 -7.17 15.22 20.67
N GLU A 117 -5.90 14.87 20.94
CA GLU A 117 -4.90 14.66 19.89
C GLU A 117 -5.22 13.44 19.01
N ASP A 118 -5.85 12.41 19.59
CA ASP A 118 -6.32 11.23 18.86
C ASP A 118 -7.44 11.58 17.88
N PHE A 119 -8.34 12.50 18.22
CA PHE A 119 -9.42 12.90 17.32
C PHE A 119 -8.91 13.72 16.13
N GLU A 120 -8.07 14.73 16.40
CA GLU A 120 -7.45 15.55 15.35
C GLU A 120 -6.55 14.71 14.40
N ASN A 121 -5.80 13.77 14.94
CA ASN A 121 -4.98 12.85 14.17
C ASN A 121 -5.82 11.91 13.29
N LYS A 122 -6.94 11.40 13.80
CA LYS A 122 -7.86 10.56 13.02
C LYS A 122 -8.48 11.34 11.87
N GLU A 123 -8.93 12.55 12.14
CA GLU A 123 -9.51 13.42 11.11
C GLU A 123 -8.48 13.79 10.03
N LEU A 124 -7.25 14.12 10.42
CA LEU A 124 -6.14 14.38 9.50
C LEU A 124 -5.84 13.16 8.64
N MET A 125 -5.80 11.97 9.22
CA MET A 125 -5.54 10.72 8.49
C MET A 125 -6.65 10.41 7.48
N GLU A 126 -7.92 10.64 7.82
CA GLU A 126 -9.03 10.50 6.88
C GLU A 126 -8.93 11.50 5.71
N GLU A 127 -8.52 12.74 5.96
CA GLU A 127 -8.33 13.73 4.90
C GLU A 127 -7.14 13.37 3.98
N ILE A 128 -6.05 12.84 4.54
CA ILE A 128 -4.92 12.33 3.74
C ILE A 128 -5.38 11.15 2.88
N LYS A 129 -6.15 10.21 3.43
CA LYS A 129 -6.71 9.07 2.70
C LYS A 129 -7.58 9.54 1.53
N LYS A 130 -8.53 10.44 1.77
CA LYS A 130 -9.38 11.03 0.73
C LYS A 130 -8.57 11.76 -0.34
N ALA A 131 -7.48 12.43 0.04
CA ALA A 131 -6.60 13.09 -0.91
C ALA A 131 -5.81 12.08 -1.78
N LEU A 132 -5.33 11.00 -1.18
CA LEU A 132 -4.66 9.89 -1.88
C LEU A 132 -5.60 9.21 -2.87
N GLU A 133 -6.88 9.02 -2.53
CA GLU A 133 -7.89 8.41 -3.41
C GLU A 133 -8.12 9.20 -4.71
N ARG A 134 -7.87 10.51 -4.70
CA ARG A 134 -7.96 11.37 -5.89
C ARG A 134 -6.77 11.27 -6.83
N LEU A 135 -5.69 10.61 -6.41
CA LEU A 135 -4.53 10.37 -7.26
C LEU A 135 -4.77 9.21 -8.25
N PRO A 136 -4.20 9.28 -9.46
CA PRO A 136 -4.09 8.11 -10.33
C PRO A 136 -3.37 6.96 -9.62
N PRO A 137 -3.73 5.69 -9.88
CA PRO A 137 -3.23 4.53 -9.13
C PRO A 137 -1.71 4.46 -8.99
N ARG A 138 -0.95 4.70 -10.07
CA ARG A 138 0.52 4.66 -10.03
C ARG A 138 1.11 5.82 -9.21
N GLN A 139 0.52 7.02 -9.28
CA GLN A 139 0.95 8.17 -8.49
C GLN A 139 0.67 7.93 -7.00
N ARG A 140 -0.51 7.39 -6.68
CA ARG A 140 -0.89 7.01 -5.31
C ARG A 140 0.09 6.01 -4.73
N LEU A 141 0.30 4.88 -5.43
CA LEU A 141 1.22 3.83 -4.97
C LEU A 141 2.64 4.35 -4.78
N THR A 142 3.15 5.17 -5.71
CA THR A 142 4.50 5.75 -5.59
C THR A 142 4.63 6.65 -4.36
N ALA A 143 3.62 7.49 -4.09
CA ALA A 143 3.62 8.36 -2.92
C ALA A 143 3.56 7.56 -1.61
N ILE A 144 2.71 6.54 -1.54
CA ILE A 144 2.61 5.65 -0.37
C ILE A 144 3.95 4.96 -0.12
N LEU A 145 4.54 4.33 -1.13
CA LEU A 145 5.80 3.60 -0.99
C LEU A 145 6.95 4.51 -0.54
N HIS A 146 7.03 5.74 -1.06
CA HIS A 146 8.13 6.65 -0.73
C HIS A 146 7.89 7.45 0.54
N ASP A 147 6.72 8.11 0.65
CA ASP A 147 6.46 9.10 1.70
C ASP A 147 5.93 8.47 2.99
N ILE A 148 5.31 7.29 2.93
CA ILE A 148 4.74 6.59 4.09
C ILE A 148 5.59 5.39 4.48
N GLU A 149 5.93 4.52 3.51
CA GLU A 149 6.65 3.28 3.77
C GLU A 149 8.19 3.46 3.77
N GLY A 150 8.70 4.63 3.31
CA GLY A 150 10.11 5.00 3.38
C GLY A 150 11.02 4.36 2.33
N TYR A 151 10.47 3.72 1.28
CA TYR A 151 11.30 3.14 0.21
C TYR A 151 12.00 4.21 -0.62
N SER A 152 13.24 3.92 -1.01
CA SER A 152 14.00 4.76 -1.95
C SER A 152 13.39 4.71 -3.36
N LYS A 153 13.69 5.73 -4.17
CA LYS A 153 13.22 5.76 -5.56
C LYS A 153 13.75 4.60 -6.40
N ALA A 154 14.96 4.15 -6.12
CA ALA A 154 15.56 3.00 -6.78
C ALA A 154 14.81 1.70 -6.45
N GLU A 155 14.50 1.44 -5.16
CA GLU A 155 13.71 0.28 -4.75
C GLU A 155 12.30 0.30 -5.34
N ILE A 156 11.68 1.48 -5.42
CA ILE A 156 10.36 1.63 -6.05
C ILE A 156 10.45 1.39 -7.56
N ALA A 157 11.50 1.85 -8.22
CA ALA A 157 11.73 1.64 -9.64
C ALA A 157 11.86 0.13 -9.95
N GLU A 158 12.63 -0.59 -9.15
CA GLU A 158 12.75 -2.04 -9.21
C GLU A 158 11.40 -2.74 -8.92
N ALA A 159 10.72 -2.34 -7.83
CA ALA A 159 9.44 -2.93 -7.43
C ALA A 159 8.33 -2.72 -8.47
N LEU A 160 8.28 -1.58 -9.14
CA LEU A 160 7.24 -1.24 -10.12
C LEU A 160 7.64 -1.54 -11.57
N ASP A 161 8.80 -2.12 -11.77
CA ASP A 161 9.38 -2.35 -13.11
C ASP A 161 9.28 -1.10 -13.99
N SER A 162 9.82 0.00 -13.48
CA SER A 162 9.71 1.32 -14.09
C SER A 162 11.02 2.08 -13.98
N PRO A 163 11.39 2.91 -14.97
CA PRO A 163 12.56 3.77 -14.85
C PRO A 163 12.47 4.67 -13.62
N GLU A 164 13.59 4.91 -12.92
CA GLU A 164 13.62 5.79 -11.75
C GLU A 164 13.18 7.24 -12.08
N ALA A 165 13.41 7.69 -13.31
CA ALA A 165 12.90 8.97 -13.80
C ALA A 165 11.36 9.02 -13.77
N THR A 166 10.69 7.90 -14.11
CA THR A 166 9.22 7.78 -14.03
C THR A 166 8.74 7.82 -12.57
N VAL A 167 9.46 7.16 -11.66
CA VAL A 167 9.17 7.21 -10.22
C VAL A 167 9.28 8.64 -9.70
N ARG A 168 10.38 9.35 -10.05
CA ARG A 168 10.57 10.76 -9.68
C ARG A 168 9.45 11.66 -10.20
N SER A 169 9.05 11.48 -11.45
CA SER A 169 7.96 12.25 -12.06
C SER A 169 6.63 11.97 -11.36
N ASN A 170 6.28 10.70 -11.14
CA ASN A 170 5.06 10.31 -10.44
C ASN A 170 5.00 10.90 -9.02
N LEU A 171 6.11 10.83 -8.29
CA LEU A 171 6.22 11.39 -6.93
C LEU A 171 6.05 12.91 -6.92
N HIS A 172 6.72 13.61 -7.84
CA HIS A 172 6.59 15.06 -7.96
C HIS A 172 5.15 15.48 -8.26
N ILE A 173 4.49 14.83 -9.23
CA ILE A 173 3.11 15.12 -9.60
C ILE A 173 2.16 14.78 -8.45
N ALA A 174 2.36 13.63 -7.77
CA ALA A 174 1.55 13.23 -6.62
C ALA A 174 1.61 14.26 -5.50
N ARG A 175 2.81 14.67 -5.09
CA ARG A 175 3.01 15.67 -4.03
C ARG A 175 2.39 17.02 -4.37
N ARG A 176 2.53 17.48 -5.62
CA ARG A 176 1.90 18.72 -6.09
C ARG A 176 0.37 18.65 -6.00
N LYS A 177 -0.23 17.54 -6.43
CA LYS A 177 -1.68 17.32 -6.34
C LYS A 177 -2.15 17.24 -4.89
N LEU A 178 -1.47 16.45 -4.04
CA LEU A 178 -1.79 16.33 -2.62
C LEU A 178 -1.72 17.68 -1.93
N LYS A 179 -0.65 18.47 -2.16
CA LYS A 179 -0.53 19.82 -1.61
C LYS A 179 -1.73 20.69 -2.00
N LYS A 180 -2.14 20.68 -3.28
CA LYS A 180 -3.30 21.46 -3.75
C LYS A 180 -4.58 21.03 -3.04
N ILE A 181 -4.86 19.73 -2.97
CA ILE A 181 -6.07 19.18 -2.37
C ILE A 181 -6.13 19.52 -0.88
N LEU A 182 -5.05 19.23 -0.14
CA LEU A 182 -4.98 19.46 1.30
C LEU A 182 -5.06 20.96 1.64
N THR A 183 -4.34 21.82 0.90
CA THR A 183 -4.40 23.28 1.13
C THR A 183 -5.80 23.83 0.94
N GLN A 184 -6.56 23.38 -0.05
CA GLN A 184 -7.95 23.82 -0.27
C GLN A 184 -8.85 23.39 0.88
N ARG A 185 -8.70 22.17 1.39
CA ARG A 185 -9.47 21.64 2.52
C ARG A 185 -9.22 22.40 3.81
N PHE A 186 -7.95 22.65 4.13
CA PHE A 186 -7.59 23.37 5.36
C PHE A 186 -7.93 24.87 5.31
N LYS A 187 -8.03 25.49 4.12
CA LYS A 187 -8.52 26.88 4.00
C LYS A 187 -10.03 26.95 4.27
N GLY A 188 -10.82 26.05 3.67
CA GLY A 188 -12.26 26.01 3.90
C GLY A 188 -12.64 25.88 5.38
N ARG A 189 -11.94 25.03 6.14
CA ARG A 189 -12.17 24.87 7.59
C ARG A 189 -11.91 26.12 8.42
N ARG A 190 -10.90 26.94 8.06
CA ARG A 190 -10.60 28.19 8.76
C ARG A 190 -11.66 29.25 8.54
N GLU A 191 -12.40 29.17 7.46
CA GLU A 191 -13.50 30.09 7.13
C GLU A 191 -14.81 29.67 7.81
N GLU A 192 -15.04 28.38 8.05
CA GLU A 192 -16.21 27.85 8.77
C GLU A 192 -16.13 28.01 10.30
N GLN A 193 -14.93 28.29 10.85
CA GLN A 193 -14.70 28.52 12.29
C GLN A 193 -14.67 30.01 12.66
N LYS A 194 -14.97 30.93 11.73
CA LYS A 194 -15.12 32.37 11.96
C LYS A 194 -16.58 32.80 11.90
#